data_3af8336530a45c948cb9aff9738bf544
#
_entry.id   3af8336530a45c948cb9aff9738bf544
#
_cell.length_a   1.000
_cell.length_b   1.000
_cell.length_c   1.000
_cell.angle_alpha   90.00
_cell.angle_beta   90.00
_cell.angle_gamma   90.00
#
_symmetry.space_group_name_H-M   'P 1'
#
loop_
_entity.id
_entity.type
_entity.pdbx_description
1 polymer ?
#
loop_
_entity_poly.entity_id
_entity_poly.type
_entity_poly.pdbx_seq_one_letter_code
_entity_poly.pdbx_strand_id
1 'polypeptide(L)'
;MSLNPLVWLETLVSWVLVKFHSLTSSTFDPDGGWAWGLAIVLLVILIRIILIPLFVKQIKSQRNLQIIQPQVKEIQKKYAGDRERQSQELMKLYKETGTNPLSSCLPILAQAPIFYALFVVLQGIAQSQQKGVLTDQLIESARNATILNAPIYGTLMNREETSAPSSTFVVTLILIALMTLTTFLTQRQLIVKNTAPDNPMVKQQKILLYVFPVIFAVTGINFPIGVLLYWFTTNVWTMGQQFYVIRNSPQPGTPAFEALEARRANKKAGKNPQPAPEIEPLPEAKATRQQPKKKPKKKR
;
A
#
# COMPACT_ATOMS: atom_id res chain seq x y z
N MET A 1 -17.79 -20.74 -27.66
CA MET A 1 -16.75 -19.69 -27.44
C MET A 1 -17.23 -18.80 -26.31
N SER A 2 -16.67 -18.94 -25.10
CA SER A 2 -16.98 -18.01 -24.01
C SER A 2 -16.38 -16.65 -24.41
N LEU A 3 -17.22 -15.63 -24.60
CA LEU A 3 -16.83 -14.24 -24.81
C LEU A 3 -16.25 -13.69 -23.49
N ASN A 4 -15.10 -14.20 -23.07
CA ASN A 4 -14.40 -13.59 -21.95
C ASN A 4 -13.71 -12.30 -22.48
N PRO A 5 -14.18 -11.12 -22.09
CA PRO A 5 -13.62 -9.86 -22.58
C PRO A 5 -12.16 -9.62 -22.15
N LEU A 6 -11.64 -10.48 -21.26
CA LEU A 6 -10.27 -10.37 -20.75
C LEU A 6 -9.27 -11.32 -21.41
N VAL A 7 -9.67 -12.09 -22.43
CA VAL A 7 -8.76 -13.04 -23.14
C VAL A 7 -7.55 -12.33 -23.72
N TRP A 8 -7.70 -11.12 -24.27
CA TRP A 8 -6.58 -10.34 -24.76
C TRP A 8 -5.57 -9.99 -23.66
N LEU A 9 -6.06 -9.77 -22.42
CA LEU A 9 -5.20 -9.45 -21.27
C LEU A 9 -4.49 -10.71 -20.76
N GLU A 10 -5.16 -11.86 -20.77
CA GLU A 10 -4.55 -13.17 -20.45
C GLU A 10 -3.41 -13.46 -21.45
N THR A 11 -3.66 -13.20 -22.74
CA THR A 11 -2.64 -13.35 -23.81
C THR A 11 -1.47 -12.40 -23.59
N LEU A 12 -1.72 -11.14 -23.28
CA LEU A 12 -0.65 -10.16 -23.01
C LEU A 12 0.17 -10.54 -21.78
N VAL A 13 -0.49 -10.90 -20.68
CA VAL A 13 0.16 -11.27 -19.41
C VAL A 13 1.00 -12.54 -19.59
N SER A 14 0.45 -13.56 -20.24
CA SER A 14 1.19 -14.80 -20.51
C SER A 14 2.36 -14.56 -21.46
N TRP A 15 2.22 -13.71 -22.48
CA TRP A 15 3.30 -13.35 -23.39
C TRP A 15 4.45 -12.66 -22.65
N VAL A 16 4.16 -11.68 -21.80
CA VAL A 16 5.19 -11.01 -20.99
C VAL A 16 5.85 -11.98 -20.02
N LEU A 17 5.06 -12.85 -19.36
CA LEU A 17 5.59 -13.89 -18.48
C LEU A 17 6.57 -14.81 -19.20
N VAL A 18 6.22 -15.30 -20.40
CA VAL A 18 7.08 -16.17 -21.22
C VAL A 18 8.33 -15.44 -21.67
N LYS A 19 8.25 -14.15 -22.02
CA LYS A 19 9.43 -13.35 -22.36
C LYS A 19 10.39 -13.20 -21.17
N PHE A 20 9.87 -12.93 -19.98
CA PHE A 20 10.70 -12.88 -18.78
C PHE A 20 11.24 -14.27 -18.41
N HIS A 21 10.46 -15.33 -18.57
CA HIS A 21 10.95 -16.69 -18.38
C HIS A 21 12.10 -17.00 -19.35
N SER A 22 11.98 -16.68 -20.63
CA SER A 22 13.06 -16.83 -21.61
C SER A 22 14.33 -16.04 -21.25
N LEU A 23 14.16 -14.84 -20.67
CA LEU A 23 15.28 -14.03 -20.18
C LEU A 23 15.96 -14.69 -18.96
N THR A 24 15.19 -15.15 -17.99
CA THR A 24 15.73 -15.77 -16.76
C THR A 24 16.33 -17.16 -17.03
N SER A 25 15.81 -17.89 -18.01
CA SER A 25 16.30 -19.18 -18.45
C SER A 25 17.67 -19.10 -19.12
N SER A 26 18.15 -17.91 -19.50
CA SER A 26 19.55 -17.75 -19.97
C SER A 26 20.58 -17.93 -18.85
N THR A 27 20.17 -17.79 -17.59
CA THR A 27 21.06 -17.82 -16.41
C THR A 27 20.71 -18.96 -15.46
N PHE A 28 19.43 -19.32 -15.38
CA PHE A 28 18.91 -20.35 -14.50
C PHE A 28 18.35 -21.52 -15.32
N ASP A 29 18.23 -22.70 -14.69
CA ASP A 29 17.56 -23.83 -15.28
C ASP A 29 16.14 -23.44 -15.76
N PRO A 30 15.81 -23.64 -17.07
CA PRO A 30 14.48 -23.31 -17.61
C PRO A 30 13.32 -23.97 -16.86
N ASP A 31 13.51 -25.18 -16.37
CA ASP A 31 12.49 -25.92 -15.61
C ASP A 31 12.61 -25.68 -14.12
N GLY A 32 13.50 -24.79 -13.71
CA GLY A 32 13.76 -24.46 -12.33
C GLY A 32 12.84 -23.37 -11.78
N GLY A 33 12.55 -23.44 -10.47
CA GLY A 33 11.72 -22.46 -9.78
C GLY A 33 12.30 -21.04 -9.77
N TRP A 34 13.60 -20.87 -9.91
CA TRP A 34 14.23 -19.56 -10.02
C TRP A 34 13.90 -18.88 -11.35
N ALA A 35 13.90 -19.63 -12.48
CA ALA A 35 13.54 -19.06 -13.77
C ALA A 35 12.09 -18.58 -13.77
N TRP A 36 11.14 -19.42 -13.37
CA TRP A 36 9.74 -19.09 -13.31
C TRP A 36 9.40 -18.09 -12.20
N GLY A 37 9.98 -18.25 -11.00
CA GLY A 37 9.76 -17.35 -9.88
C GLY A 37 10.21 -15.92 -10.16
N LEU A 38 11.42 -15.75 -10.73
CA LEU A 38 11.92 -14.44 -11.15
C LEU A 38 11.11 -13.87 -12.31
N ALA A 39 10.65 -14.68 -13.26
CA ALA A 39 9.75 -14.21 -14.33
C ALA A 39 8.46 -13.61 -13.76
N ILE A 40 7.85 -14.24 -12.75
CA ILE A 40 6.68 -13.69 -12.03
C ILE A 40 7.04 -12.38 -11.33
N VAL A 41 8.17 -12.31 -10.63
CA VAL A 41 8.64 -11.09 -9.95
C VAL A 41 8.86 -9.95 -10.94
N LEU A 42 9.54 -10.21 -12.05
CA LEU A 42 9.80 -9.20 -13.10
C LEU A 42 8.51 -8.71 -13.76
N LEU A 43 7.55 -9.59 -14.00
CA LEU A 43 6.22 -9.23 -14.49
C LEU A 43 5.51 -8.26 -13.53
N VAL A 44 5.55 -8.54 -12.22
CA VAL A 44 4.98 -7.65 -11.21
C VAL A 44 5.66 -6.28 -11.25
N ILE A 45 6.99 -6.26 -11.26
CA ILE A 45 7.78 -5.01 -11.29
C ILE A 45 7.43 -4.19 -12.54
N LEU A 46 7.37 -4.82 -13.71
CA LEU A 46 6.99 -4.14 -14.96
C LEU A 46 5.61 -3.50 -14.86
N ILE A 47 4.60 -4.25 -14.42
CA ILE A 47 3.24 -3.74 -14.24
C ILE A 47 3.23 -2.56 -13.26
N ARG A 48 3.97 -2.66 -12.16
CA ARG A 48 4.06 -1.59 -11.16
C ARG A 48 4.71 -0.33 -11.71
N ILE A 49 5.75 -0.46 -12.53
CA ILE A 49 6.40 0.68 -13.21
C ILE A 49 5.42 1.36 -14.16
N ILE A 50 4.71 0.59 -14.98
CA ILE A 50 3.69 1.13 -15.92
C ILE A 50 2.58 1.89 -15.16
N LEU A 51 2.21 1.42 -13.97
CA LEU A 51 1.16 2.03 -13.17
C LEU A 51 1.63 3.22 -12.31
N ILE A 52 2.93 3.57 -12.27
CA ILE A 52 3.44 4.71 -11.49
C ILE A 52 2.67 6.02 -11.77
N PRO A 53 2.43 6.45 -13.04
CA PRO A 53 1.70 7.69 -13.29
C PRO A 53 0.28 7.68 -12.73
N LEU A 54 -0.39 6.53 -12.73
CA LEU A 54 -1.72 6.37 -12.12
C LEU A 54 -1.65 6.58 -10.59
N PHE A 55 -0.66 5.99 -9.93
CA PHE A 55 -0.45 6.17 -8.49
C PHE A 55 -0.13 7.62 -8.10
N VAL A 56 0.65 8.33 -8.93
CA VAL A 56 0.94 9.76 -8.70
C VAL A 56 -0.34 10.59 -8.76
N LYS A 57 -1.21 10.34 -9.73
CA LYS A 57 -2.54 11.00 -9.83
C LYS A 57 -3.41 10.71 -8.61
N GLN A 58 -3.41 9.46 -8.15
CA GLN A 58 -4.14 9.04 -6.95
C GLN A 58 -3.66 9.78 -5.70
N ILE A 59 -2.34 9.87 -5.48
CA ILE A 59 -1.76 10.58 -4.33
C ILE A 59 -2.18 12.06 -4.33
N LYS A 60 -2.17 12.72 -5.50
CA LYS A 60 -2.65 14.10 -5.64
C LYS A 60 -4.13 14.22 -5.26
N SER A 61 -4.96 13.29 -5.73
CA SER A 61 -6.39 13.29 -5.43
C SER A 61 -6.69 13.05 -3.95
N GLN A 62 -5.97 12.12 -3.31
CA GLN A 62 -6.08 11.89 -1.87
C GLN A 62 -5.72 13.13 -1.05
N ARG A 63 -4.71 13.90 -1.49
CA ARG A 63 -4.35 15.17 -0.85
C ARG A 63 -5.49 16.20 -0.96
N ASN A 64 -6.09 16.34 -2.14
CA ASN A 64 -7.20 17.27 -2.34
C ASN A 64 -8.39 16.91 -1.43
N LEU A 65 -8.72 15.61 -1.32
CA LEU A 65 -9.75 15.15 -0.40
C LEU A 65 -9.46 15.51 1.06
N GLN A 66 -8.20 15.53 1.48
CA GLN A 66 -7.84 15.92 2.84
C GLN A 66 -7.96 17.43 3.10
N ILE A 67 -7.65 18.25 2.10
CA ILE A 67 -7.79 19.70 2.20
C ILE A 67 -9.24 20.09 2.48
N ILE A 68 -10.20 19.37 1.88
CA ILE A 68 -11.64 19.65 2.08
C ILE A 68 -12.25 18.90 3.28
N GLN A 69 -11.49 18.10 4.01
CA GLN A 69 -11.96 17.35 5.20
C GLN A 69 -12.68 18.21 6.26
N PRO A 70 -12.24 19.44 6.60
CA PRO A 70 -12.98 20.30 7.53
C PRO A 70 -14.41 20.57 7.03
N GLN A 71 -14.59 20.93 5.76
CA GLN A 71 -15.89 21.20 5.13
C GLN A 71 -16.76 19.93 5.09
N VAL A 72 -16.18 18.77 4.83
CA VAL A 72 -16.87 17.47 4.91
C VAL A 72 -17.41 17.25 6.34
N LYS A 73 -16.60 17.50 7.38
CA LYS A 73 -17.03 17.39 8.78
C LYS A 73 -18.17 18.35 9.14
N GLU A 74 -18.13 19.58 8.65
CA GLU A 74 -19.19 20.57 8.86
C GLU A 74 -20.52 20.13 8.23
N ILE A 75 -20.49 19.65 6.98
CA ILE A 75 -21.69 19.11 6.31
C ILE A 75 -22.23 17.90 7.08
N GLN A 76 -21.37 16.97 7.51
CA GLN A 76 -21.76 15.79 8.27
C GLN A 76 -22.42 16.16 9.62
N LYS A 77 -21.92 17.20 10.30
CA LYS A 77 -22.52 17.69 11.54
C LYS A 77 -23.83 18.40 11.29
N LYS A 78 -23.87 19.28 10.29
CA LYS A 78 -25.05 20.10 9.95
C LYS A 78 -26.25 19.25 9.55
N TYR A 79 -26.02 18.17 8.83
CA TYR A 79 -27.08 17.30 8.30
C TYR A 79 -27.04 15.90 8.94
N ALA A 80 -26.68 15.79 10.23
CA ALA A 80 -26.55 14.52 10.93
C ALA A 80 -27.87 13.70 10.99
N GLY A 81 -29.03 14.38 10.95
CA GLY A 81 -30.35 13.76 10.96
C GLY A 81 -30.96 13.51 9.57
N ASP A 82 -30.34 14.02 8.51
CA ASP A 82 -30.84 13.93 7.13
C ASP A 82 -29.74 13.40 6.20
N ARG A 83 -29.73 12.08 6.01
CA ARG A 83 -28.70 11.40 5.21
C ARG A 83 -28.78 11.74 3.72
N GLU A 84 -29.97 12.00 3.20
CA GLU A 84 -30.17 12.33 1.80
C GLU A 84 -29.57 13.72 1.50
N ARG A 85 -29.92 14.71 2.28
CA ARG A 85 -29.39 16.07 2.16
C ARG A 85 -27.91 16.13 2.42
N GLN A 86 -27.41 15.37 3.41
CA GLN A 86 -25.98 15.21 3.67
C GLN A 86 -25.23 14.68 2.42
N SER A 87 -25.76 13.66 1.75
CA SER A 87 -25.17 13.09 0.54
C SER A 87 -25.17 14.09 -0.62
N GLN A 88 -26.26 14.84 -0.79
CA GLN A 88 -26.39 15.86 -1.84
C GLN A 88 -25.37 16.99 -1.63
N GLU A 89 -25.25 17.52 -0.43
CA GLU A 89 -24.29 18.60 -0.11
C GLU A 89 -22.83 18.13 -0.20
N LEU A 90 -22.53 16.88 0.20
CA LEU A 90 -21.20 16.30 0.00
C LEU A 90 -20.86 16.15 -1.50
N MET A 91 -21.83 15.70 -2.31
CA MET A 91 -21.62 15.56 -3.75
C MET A 91 -21.41 16.93 -4.40
N LYS A 92 -22.14 17.96 -3.95
CA LYS A 92 -21.97 19.34 -4.40
C LYS A 92 -20.58 19.86 -4.06
N LEU A 93 -20.13 19.68 -2.80
CA LEU A 93 -18.78 20.05 -2.36
C LEU A 93 -17.69 19.39 -3.23
N TYR A 94 -17.81 18.08 -3.51
CA TYR A 94 -16.85 17.36 -4.35
C TYR A 94 -16.81 17.89 -5.78
N LYS A 95 -17.97 18.27 -6.36
CA LYS A 95 -18.04 18.88 -7.68
C LYS A 95 -17.42 20.28 -7.71
N GLU A 96 -17.72 21.12 -6.73
CA GLU A 96 -17.20 22.49 -6.61
C GLU A 96 -15.68 22.52 -6.41
N THR A 97 -15.14 21.57 -5.67
CA THR A 97 -13.70 21.46 -5.39
C THR A 97 -12.94 20.66 -6.44
N GLY A 98 -13.62 20.10 -7.45
CA GLY A 98 -13.01 19.23 -8.45
C GLY A 98 -12.39 17.95 -7.89
N THR A 99 -12.85 17.51 -6.70
CA THR A 99 -12.35 16.31 -6.06
C THR A 99 -13.27 15.13 -6.32
N ASN A 100 -12.68 13.94 -6.52
CA ASN A 100 -13.46 12.72 -6.74
C ASN A 100 -13.14 11.70 -5.61
N PRO A 101 -14.11 11.36 -4.75
CA PRO A 101 -13.90 10.38 -3.68
C PRO A 101 -13.56 8.97 -4.20
N LEU A 102 -14.01 8.63 -5.41
CA LEU A 102 -13.73 7.34 -6.05
C LEU A 102 -12.27 7.20 -6.53
N SER A 103 -11.51 8.30 -6.58
CA SER A 103 -10.09 8.25 -6.97
C SER A 103 -9.22 7.43 -6.01
N SER A 104 -9.65 7.26 -4.77
CA SER A 104 -8.94 6.44 -3.78
C SER A 104 -9.02 4.94 -4.08
N CYS A 105 -10.08 4.47 -4.77
CA CYS A 105 -10.24 3.07 -5.15
C CYS A 105 -9.77 2.77 -6.59
N LEU A 106 -9.38 3.80 -7.36
CA LEU A 106 -8.96 3.67 -8.76
C LEU A 106 -7.83 2.63 -8.96
N PRO A 107 -6.81 2.51 -8.09
CA PRO A 107 -5.78 1.48 -8.24
C PRO A 107 -6.32 0.06 -8.13
N ILE A 108 -7.29 -0.17 -7.26
CA ILE A 108 -7.93 -1.50 -7.10
C ILE A 108 -8.65 -1.85 -8.41
N LEU A 109 -9.40 -0.89 -8.98
CA LEU A 109 -10.10 -1.08 -10.24
C LEU A 109 -9.15 -1.31 -11.42
N ALA A 110 -8.02 -0.61 -11.46
CA ALA A 110 -7.01 -0.80 -12.51
C ALA A 110 -6.24 -2.12 -12.34
N GLN A 111 -6.00 -2.53 -11.09
CA GLN A 111 -5.27 -3.74 -10.77
C GLN A 111 -6.10 -5.02 -10.94
N ALA A 112 -7.41 -4.95 -10.69
CA ALA A 112 -8.27 -6.14 -10.66
C ALA A 112 -8.27 -6.93 -11.98
N PRO A 113 -8.37 -6.32 -13.19
CA PRO A 113 -8.29 -7.06 -14.45
C PRO A 113 -6.92 -7.73 -14.65
N ILE A 114 -5.84 -7.03 -14.27
CA ILE A 114 -4.47 -7.54 -14.41
C ILE A 114 -4.24 -8.72 -13.46
N PHE A 115 -4.70 -8.59 -12.22
CA PHE A 115 -4.66 -9.67 -11.24
C PHE A 115 -5.46 -10.89 -11.72
N TYR A 116 -6.66 -10.67 -12.22
CA TYR A 116 -7.51 -11.74 -12.73
C TYR A 116 -6.84 -12.47 -13.90
N ALA A 117 -6.29 -11.76 -14.87
CA ALA A 117 -5.60 -12.36 -16.00
C ALA A 117 -4.39 -13.21 -15.57
N LEU A 118 -3.56 -12.69 -14.65
CA LEU A 118 -2.44 -13.44 -14.11
C LEU A 118 -2.90 -14.66 -13.30
N PHE A 119 -3.93 -14.50 -12.48
CA PHE A 119 -4.51 -15.60 -11.73
C PHE A 119 -4.97 -16.72 -12.67
N VAL A 120 -5.69 -16.39 -13.76
CA VAL A 120 -6.15 -17.36 -14.75
C VAL A 120 -4.97 -18.05 -15.44
N VAL A 121 -3.92 -17.31 -15.78
CA VAL A 121 -2.71 -17.88 -16.40
C VAL A 121 -2.00 -18.86 -15.45
N LEU A 122 -1.77 -18.47 -14.20
CA LEU A 122 -1.11 -19.33 -13.21
C LEU A 122 -1.99 -20.52 -12.78
N GLN A 123 -3.30 -20.30 -12.70
CA GLN A 123 -4.27 -21.39 -12.45
C GLN A 123 -4.33 -22.37 -13.64
N GLY A 124 -4.19 -21.85 -14.87
CA GLY A 124 -4.06 -22.68 -16.08
C GLY A 124 -2.84 -23.61 -16.00
N ILE A 125 -1.68 -23.11 -15.56
CA ILE A 125 -0.50 -23.94 -15.30
C ILE A 125 -0.81 -25.02 -14.27
N ALA A 126 -1.45 -24.66 -13.15
CA ALA A 126 -1.80 -25.62 -12.10
C ALA A 126 -2.72 -26.73 -12.61
N GLN A 127 -3.66 -26.41 -13.50
CA GLN A 127 -4.65 -27.34 -14.06
C GLN A 127 -4.23 -27.98 -15.38
N SER A 128 -3.00 -27.77 -15.84
CA SER A 128 -2.48 -28.22 -17.16
C SER A 128 -3.35 -27.73 -18.33
N GLN A 129 -3.87 -26.49 -18.24
CA GLN A 129 -4.70 -25.86 -19.27
C GLN A 129 -3.93 -24.76 -20.00
N GLN A 130 -3.93 -24.76 -21.31
CA GLN A 130 -3.37 -23.67 -22.11
C GLN A 130 -4.16 -22.37 -21.87
N LYS A 131 -3.45 -21.31 -21.50
CA LYS A 131 -3.96 -19.95 -21.35
C LYS A 131 -3.03 -18.95 -22.05
N GLY A 132 -3.63 -18.10 -22.87
CA GLY A 132 -2.89 -17.13 -23.68
C GLY A 132 -1.89 -17.81 -24.62
N VAL A 133 -0.60 -17.52 -24.47
CA VAL A 133 0.49 -18.07 -25.32
C VAL A 133 1.22 -19.25 -24.68
N LEU A 134 0.74 -19.78 -23.55
CA LEU A 134 1.36 -20.94 -22.91
C LEU A 134 1.13 -22.20 -23.74
N THR A 135 2.20 -22.83 -24.16
CA THR A 135 2.22 -24.13 -24.82
C THR A 135 2.28 -25.25 -23.79
N ASP A 136 1.97 -26.50 -24.18
CA ASP A 136 2.07 -27.66 -23.31
C ASP A 136 3.48 -27.85 -22.73
N GLN A 137 4.52 -27.58 -23.53
CA GLN A 137 5.90 -27.61 -23.07
C GLN A 137 6.20 -26.58 -21.96
N LEU A 138 5.71 -25.35 -22.12
CA LEU A 138 5.88 -24.30 -21.11
C LEU A 138 5.09 -24.60 -19.84
N ILE A 139 3.91 -25.21 -19.98
CA ILE A 139 3.10 -25.64 -18.84
C ILE A 139 3.82 -26.75 -18.07
N GLU A 140 4.37 -27.74 -18.77
CA GLU A 140 5.14 -28.80 -18.16
C GLU A 140 6.40 -28.29 -17.48
N SER A 141 7.15 -27.40 -18.12
CA SER A 141 8.29 -26.70 -17.53
C SER A 141 7.89 -25.96 -16.24
N ALA A 142 6.82 -25.17 -16.28
CA ALA A 142 6.32 -24.45 -15.09
C ALA A 142 5.83 -25.39 -13.97
N ARG A 143 5.28 -26.55 -14.31
CA ARG A 143 4.84 -27.54 -13.32
C ARG A 143 6.02 -28.26 -12.66
N ASN A 144 7.13 -28.46 -13.38
CA ASN A 144 8.36 -29.01 -12.82
C ASN A 144 9.10 -28.01 -11.94
N ALA A 145 8.82 -26.72 -12.12
CA ALA A 145 9.48 -25.66 -11.37
C ALA A 145 9.15 -25.70 -9.86
N THR A 146 10.19 -25.76 -9.03
CA THR A 146 10.05 -25.82 -7.56
C THR A 146 10.80 -24.69 -6.87
N ILE A 147 10.21 -24.08 -5.86
CA ILE A 147 10.83 -23.12 -4.94
C ILE A 147 10.98 -23.80 -3.58
N LEU A 148 12.23 -23.99 -3.14
CA LEU A 148 12.53 -24.76 -1.91
C LEU A 148 11.86 -26.16 -1.93
N ASN A 149 11.95 -26.85 -3.04
CA ASN A 149 11.30 -28.13 -3.36
C ASN A 149 9.76 -28.11 -3.41
N ALA A 150 9.12 -26.99 -3.25
CA ALA A 150 7.66 -26.87 -3.39
C ALA A 150 7.31 -26.47 -4.83
N PRO A 151 6.48 -27.24 -5.56
CA PRO A 151 6.10 -26.89 -6.92
C PRO A 151 5.26 -25.60 -6.93
N ILE A 152 5.53 -24.71 -7.89
CA ILE A 152 4.90 -23.39 -7.97
C ILE A 152 3.38 -23.44 -8.19
N TYR A 153 2.86 -24.56 -8.71
CA TYR A 153 1.42 -24.80 -8.87
C TYR A 153 0.75 -25.32 -7.60
N GLY A 154 1.53 -25.79 -6.61
CA GLY A 154 0.99 -26.36 -5.36
C GLY A 154 0.24 -25.32 -4.52
N THR A 155 -0.85 -25.78 -3.89
CA THR A 155 -1.63 -25.01 -2.92
C THR A 155 -1.57 -25.70 -1.56
N LEU A 156 -1.99 -25.02 -0.49
CA LEU A 156 -2.09 -25.67 0.82
C LEU A 156 -3.15 -26.79 0.80
N MET A 157 -4.24 -26.60 0.05
CA MET A 157 -5.34 -27.55 0.00
C MET A 157 -5.05 -28.81 -0.80
N ASN A 158 -4.29 -28.68 -1.91
CA ASN A 158 -3.93 -29.83 -2.76
C ASN A 158 -2.49 -30.31 -2.57
N ARG A 159 -1.85 -29.99 -1.43
CA ARG A 159 -0.44 -30.34 -1.18
C ARG A 159 -0.16 -31.84 -1.30
N GLU A 160 -1.10 -32.67 -0.89
CA GLU A 160 -0.96 -34.14 -0.94
C GLU A 160 -0.86 -34.69 -2.38
N GLU A 161 -1.36 -33.92 -3.37
CA GLU A 161 -1.29 -34.26 -4.79
C GLU A 161 0.01 -33.75 -5.45
N THR A 162 0.85 -33.05 -4.68
CA THR A 162 2.13 -32.51 -5.18
C THR A 162 3.26 -33.52 -4.97
N SER A 163 4.35 -33.36 -5.73
CA SER A 163 5.57 -34.17 -5.59
C SER A 163 6.27 -33.98 -4.22
N ALA A 164 5.96 -32.93 -3.48
CA ALA A 164 6.59 -32.60 -2.20
C ALA A 164 5.59 -31.98 -1.20
N PRO A 165 4.69 -32.75 -0.59
CA PRO A 165 3.63 -32.26 0.30
C PRO A 165 4.13 -31.41 1.47
N SER A 166 5.19 -31.87 2.14
CA SER A 166 5.76 -31.17 3.29
C SER A 166 6.39 -29.81 2.90
N SER A 167 7.13 -29.76 1.79
CA SER A 167 7.71 -28.51 1.30
C SER A 167 6.63 -27.55 0.83
N THR A 168 5.60 -28.07 0.13
CA THR A 168 4.43 -27.26 -0.29
C THR A 168 3.71 -26.65 0.91
N PHE A 169 3.50 -27.42 1.98
CA PHE A 169 2.91 -26.92 3.23
C PHE A 169 3.75 -25.77 3.81
N VAL A 170 5.04 -26.00 4.02
CA VAL A 170 5.93 -25.04 4.68
C VAL A 170 6.05 -23.75 3.84
N VAL A 171 6.31 -23.85 2.53
CA VAL A 171 6.50 -22.68 1.64
C VAL A 171 5.21 -21.88 1.52
N THR A 172 4.06 -22.54 1.37
CA THR A 172 2.77 -21.85 1.31
C THR A 172 2.49 -21.11 2.61
N LEU A 173 2.72 -21.74 3.76
CA LEU A 173 2.50 -21.13 5.06
C LEU A 173 3.40 -19.90 5.29
N ILE A 174 4.68 -20.00 4.90
CA ILE A 174 5.64 -18.89 4.98
C ILE A 174 5.16 -17.74 4.09
N LEU A 175 4.77 -18.00 2.85
CA LEU A 175 4.30 -16.97 1.92
C LEU A 175 3.01 -16.29 2.42
N ILE A 176 2.06 -17.05 2.94
CA ILE A 176 0.83 -16.52 3.56
C ILE A 176 1.18 -15.63 4.77
N ALA A 177 2.09 -16.07 5.63
CA ALA A 177 2.52 -15.30 6.80
C ALA A 177 3.23 -14.00 6.39
N LEU A 178 4.15 -14.05 5.42
CA LEU A 178 4.85 -12.88 4.89
C LEU A 178 3.89 -11.91 4.19
N MET A 179 2.95 -12.44 3.40
CA MET A 179 1.91 -11.64 2.73
C MET A 179 1.02 -10.93 3.77
N THR A 180 0.56 -11.65 4.79
CA THR A 180 -0.27 -11.12 5.89
C THR A 180 0.48 -10.04 6.66
N LEU A 181 1.73 -10.30 7.03
CA LEU A 181 2.59 -9.35 7.75
C LEU A 181 2.85 -8.08 6.93
N THR A 182 3.24 -8.21 5.65
CA THR A 182 3.50 -7.05 4.79
C THR A 182 2.25 -6.23 4.54
N THR A 183 1.09 -6.87 4.36
CA THR A 183 -0.21 -6.19 4.25
C THR A 183 -0.53 -5.41 5.53
N PHE A 184 -0.40 -6.04 6.69
CA PHE A 184 -0.64 -5.39 7.99
C PHE A 184 0.29 -4.19 8.22
N LEU A 185 1.60 -4.37 7.99
CA LEU A 185 2.59 -3.30 8.16
C LEU A 185 2.31 -2.12 7.23
N THR A 186 1.96 -2.37 5.97
CA THR A 186 1.62 -1.33 4.98
C THR A 186 0.38 -0.55 5.41
N GLN A 187 -0.69 -1.24 5.81
CA GLN A 187 -1.92 -0.61 6.28
C GLN A 187 -1.70 0.18 7.57
N ARG A 188 -0.94 -0.38 8.51
CA ARG A 188 -0.62 0.32 9.76
C ARG A 188 0.18 1.60 9.50
N GLN A 189 1.16 1.58 8.60
CA GLN A 189 1.93 2.78 8.24
C GLN A 189 1.03 3.87 7.64
N LEU A 190 0.10 3.48 6.77
CA LEU A 190 -0.83 4.40 6.14
C LEU A 190 -1.75 5.07 7.18
N ILE A 191 -2.35 4.27 8.08
CA ILE A 191 -3.29 4.77 9.07
C ILE A 191 -2.59 5.61 10.14
N VAL A 192 -1.47 5.14 10.70
CA VAL A 192 -0.82 5.81 11.84
C VAL A 192 -0.02 7.04 11.42
N LYS A 193 0.69 6.97 10.28
CA LYS A 193 1.62 8.02 9.88
C LYS A 193 1.06 9.01 8.86
N ASN A 194 0.11 8.57 8.04
CA ASN A 194 -0.36 9.36 6.90
C ASN A 194 -1.88 9.65 6.91
N THR A 195 -2.52 9.48 8.05
CA THR A 195 -3.93 9.85 8.25
C THR A 195 -4.04 10.83 9.43
N ALA A 196 -4.82 11.89 9.26
CA ALA A 196 -5.07 12.85 10.33
C ALA A 196 -5.81 12.17 11.50
N PRO A 197 -5.42 12.42 12.77
CA PRO A 197 -6.00 11.74 13.94
C PRO A 197 -7.52 11.89 14.05
N ASP A 198 -8.05 13.05 13.66
CA ASP A 198 -9.47 13.40 13.73
C ASP A 198 -10.30 12.96 12.52
N ASN A 199 -9.72 12.17 11.62
CA ASN A 199 -10.44 11.72 10.44
C ASN A 199 -11.51 10.68 10.83
N PRO A 200 -12.80 10.92 10.57
CA PRO A 200 -13.89 9.99 10.92
C PRO A 200 -13.76 8.63 10.25
N MET A 201 -13.06 8.56 9.10
CA MET A 201 -12.78 7.29 8.42
C MET A 201 -11.73 6.42 9.12
N VAL A 202 -10.99 6.95 10.12
CA VAL A 202 -9.97 6.17 10.86
C VAL A 202 -10.59 4.95 11.54
N LYS A 203 -11.82 5.07 12.08
CA LYS A 203 -12.51 3.91 12.69
C LYS A 203 -12.76 2.80 11.68
N GLN A 204 -13.24 3.15 10.50
CA GLN A 204 -13.50 2.19 9.41
C GLN A 204 -12.19 1.60 8.87
N GLN A 205 -11.15 2.41 8.70
CA GLN A 205 -9.83 1.97 8.28
C GLN A 205 -9.17 1.03 9.30
N LYS A 206 -9.40 1.24 10.61
CA LYS A 206 -8.91 0.30 11.64
C LYS A 206 -9.58 -1.08 11.54
N ILE A 207 -10.87 -1.15 11.23
CA ILE A 207 -11.54 -2.43 10.99
C ILE A 207 -10.88 -3.14 9.80
N LEU A 208 -10.67 -2.43 8.70
CA LEU A 208 -10.00 -2.96 7.52
C LEU A 208 -8.56 -3.43 7.82
N LEU A 209 -7.84 -2.75 8.73
CA LEU A 209 -6.49 -3.13 9.15
C LEU A 209 -6.41 -4.56 9.70
N TYR A 210 -7.43 -5.01 10.42
CA TYR A 210 -7.45 -6.35 11.03
C TYR A 210 -8.19 -7.37 10.17
N VAL A 211 -9.25 -6.96 9.49
CA VAL A 211 -10.11 -7.86 8.71
C VAL A 211 -9.42 -8.31 7.41
N PHE A 212 -8.80 -7.40 6.67
CA PHE A 212 -8.15 -7.75 5.40
C PHE A 212 -7.04 -8.79 5.55
N PRO A 213 -6.08 -8.68 6.47
CA PRO A 213 -5.05 -9.70 6.62
C PRO A 213 -5.61 -11.10 6.91
N VAL A 214 -6.70 -11.17 7.69
CA VAL A 214 -7.36 -12.45 7.99
C VAL A 214 -8.04 -13.02 6.76
N ILE A 215 -8.78 -12.20 6.00
CA ILE A 215 -9.41 -12.66 4.74
C ILE A 215 -8.34 -13.19 3.79
N PHE A 216 -7.23 -12.48 3.62
CA PHE A 216 -6.15 -12.91 2.74
C PHE A 216 -5.41 -14.15 3.24
N ALA A 217 -5.26 -14.32 4.55
CA ALA A 217 -4.71 -15.54 5.10
C ALA A 217 -5.59 -16.76 4.80
N VAL A 218 -6.91 -16.61 4.98
CA VAL A 218 -7.87 -17.69 4.71
C VAL A 218 -8.00 -17.99 3.21
N THR A 219 -8.09 -16.98 2.36
CA THR A 219 -8.20 -17.18 0.90
C THR A 219 -6.90 -17.69 0.29
N GLY A 220 -5.75 -17.29 0.85
CA GLY A 220 -4.42 -17.71 0.42
C GLY A 220 -4.18 -19.23 0.46
N ILE A 221 -4.92 -19.95 1.30
CA ILE A 221 -4.84 -21.41 1.41
C ILE A 221 -5.13 -22.10 0.08
N ASN A 222 -6.00 -21.51 -0.76
CA ASN A 222 -6.42 -22.07 -2.05
C ASN A 222 -5.56 -21.56 -3.23
N PHE A 223 -4.61 -20.64 -3.00
CA PHE A 223 -3.83 -20.09 -4.09
C PHE A 223 -2.55 -20.86 -4.33
N PRO A 224 -2.20 -21.11 -5.61
CA PRO A 224 -0.90 -21.64 -5.99
C PRO A 224 0.26 -20.77 -5.46
N ILE A 225 1.38 -21.41 -5.15
CA ILE A 225 2.61 -20.72 -4.70
C ILE A 225 3.00 -19.59 -5.66
N GLY A 226 2.88 -19.78 -6.98
CA GLY A 226 3.13 -18.72 -7.96
C GLY A 226 2.24 -17.48 -7.79
N VAL A 227 0.96 -17.66 -7.42
CA VAL A 227 0.04 -16.55 -7.13
C VAL A 227 0.39 -15.88 -5.81
N LEU A 228 0.77 -16.65 -4.79
CA LEU A 228 1.24 -16.10 -3.51
C LEU A 228 2.52 -15.31 -3.67
N LEU A 229 3.46 -15.78 -4.50
CA LEU A 229 4.69 -15.06 -4.84
C LEU A 229 4.40 -13.73 -5.54
N TYR A 230 3.50 -13.74 -6.53
CA TYR A 230 3.02 -12.51 -7.16
C TYR A 230 2.46 -11.54 -6.12
N TRP A 231 1.60 -12.01 -5.22
CA TRP A 231 0.96 -11.16 -4.22
C TRP A 231 1.95 -10.62 -3.20
N PHE A 232 2.86 -11.48 -2.72
CA PHE A 232 3.93 -11.05 -1.83
C PHE A 232 4.80 -9.97 -2.47
N THR A 233 5.24 -10.17 -3.72
CA THR A 233 6.03 -9.18 -4.48
C THR A 233 5.26 -7.85 -4.62
N THR A 234 3.97 -7.93 -4.92
CA THR A 234 3.06 -6.78 -4.96
C THR A 234 3.02 -6.03 -3.65
N ASN A 235 2.93 -6.73 -2.51
CA ASN A 235 2.90 -6.13 -1.18
C ASN A 235 4.24 -5.47 -0.82
N VAL A 236 5.37 -6.13 -1.11
CA VAL A 236 6.72 -5.57 -0.88
C VAL A 236 6.91 -4.28 -1.69
N TRP A 237 6.53 -4.28 -2.97
CA TRP A 237 6.54 -3.06 -3.79
C TRP A 237 5.67 -1.96 -3.20
N THR A 238 4.42 -2.29 -2.83
CA THR A 238 3.47 -1.33 -2.24
C THR A 238 4.00 -0.75 -0.94
N MET A 239 4.61 -1.58 -0.09
CA MET A 239 5.24 -1.15 1.17
C MET A 239 6.38 -0.16 0.92
N GLY A 240 7.27 -0.45 -0.04
CA GLY A 240 8.36 0.45 -0.44
C GLY A 240 7.83 1.76 -1.03
N GLN A 241 6.85 1.69 -1.90
CA GLN A 241 6.19 2.85 -2.51
C GLN A 241 5.51 3.73 -1.46
N GLN A 242 4.76 3.15 -0.52
CA GLN A 242 4.12 3.88 0.58
C GLN A 242 5.16 4.54 1.49
N PHE A 243 6.23 3.83 1.83
CA PHE A 243 7.33 4.41 2.60
C PHE A 243 7.93 5.63 1.90
N TYR A 244 8.20 5.54 0.60
CA TYR A 244 8.73 6.66 -0.20
C TYR A 244 7.76 7.86 -0.20
N VAL A 245 6.46 7.61 -0.42
CA VAL A 245 5.44 8.66 -0.46
C VAL A 245 5.27 9.33 0.90
N ILE A 246 5.13 8.55 1.97
CA ILE A 246 4.99 9.05 3.34
C ILE A 246 6.21 9.90 3.74
N ARG A 247 7.41 9.50 3.31
CA ARG A 247 8.65 10.23 3.63
C ARG A 247 8.82 11.53 2.86
N ASN A 248 8.49 11.55 1.56
CA ASN A 248 8.82 12.66 0.64
C ASN A 248 7.62 13.55 0.32
N SER A 249 6.43 13.01 0.40
CA SER A 249 5.18 13.66 0.02
C SER A 249 4.03 13.30 0.97
N PRO A 250 4.21 13.45 2.29
CA PRO A 250 3.16 13.12 3.26
C PRO A 250 1.94 14.04 3.09
N GLN A 251 0.83 13.61 3.64
CA GLN A 251 -0.42 14.36 3.60
C GLN A 251 -0.38 15.48 4.64
N PRO A 252 -0.89 16.70 4.34
CA PRO A 252 -0.96 17.81 5.30
C PRO A 252 -1.75 17.41 6.56
N GLY A 253 -1.34 17.94 7.72
CA GLY A 253 -1.99 17.66 9.00
C GLY A 253 -1.76 16.24 9.53
N THR A 254 -0.71 15.57 9.09
CA THR A 254 -0.32 14.24 9.57
C THR A 254 1.03 14.27 10.29
N PRO A 255 1.31 13.31 11.21
CA PRO A 255 2.62 13.22 11.87
C PRO A 255 3.81 13.13 10.89
N ALA A 256 3.61 12.50 9.74
CA ALA A 256 4.64 12.41 8.71
C ALA A 256 4.92 13.77 8.05
N PHE A 257 3.91 14.63 7.93
CA PHE A 257 4.06 15.98 7.39
C PHE A 257 4.87 16.86 8.34
N GLU A 258 4.56 16.84 9.63
CA GLU A 258 5.31 17.55 10.68
C GLU A 258 6.79 17.10 10.69
N ALA A 259 7.04 15.80 10.60
CA ALA A 259 8.39 15.26 10.51
C ALA A 259 9.13 15.68 9.22
N LEU A 260 8.43 15.90 8.10
CA LEU A 260 9.02 16.44 6.87
C LEU A 260 9.39 17.92 7.04
N GLU A 261 8.51 18.71 7.64
CA GLU A 261 8.77 20.14 7.89
C GLU A 261 9.95 20.33 8.85
N ALA A 262 10.00 19.57 9.95
CA ALA A 262 11.13 19.57 10.87
C ALA A 262 12.46 19.23 10.17
N ARG A 263 12.47 18.20 9.29
CA ARG A 263 13.66 17.85 8.48
C ARG A 263 14.07 18.97 7.53
N ARG A 264 13.11 19.67 6.92
CA ARG A 264 13.38 20.80 6.02
C ARG A 264 13.94 22.01 6.78
N ALA A 265 13.37 22.30 7.96
CA ALA A 265 13.86 23.37 8.83
C ALA A 265 15.29 23.10 9.29
N ASN A 266 15.61 21.90 9.78
CA ASN A 266 16.95 21.51 10.19
C ASN A 266 17.97 21.57 9.03
N LYS A 267 17.54 21.19 7.81
CA LYS A 267 18.42 21.30 6.63
C LYS A 267 18.69 22.75 6.22
N LYS A 268 17.72 23.66 6.42
CA LYS A 268 17.90 25.10 6.18
C LYS A 268 18.80 25.70 7.25
N ALA A 269 18.60 25.39 8.53
CA ALA A 269 19.45 25.83 9.63
C ALA A 269 20.90 25.36 9.49
N GLY A 270 21.12 24.10 9.07
CA GLY A 270 22.45 23.57 8.81
C GLY A 270 23.17 24.16 7.57
N LYS A 271 22.40 24.74 6.62
CA LYS A 271 22.99 25.44 5.45
C LYS A 271 23.27 26.92 5.69
N ASN A 272 22.64 27.51 6.66
CA ASN A 272 22.84 28.90 7.07
C ASN A 272 22.86 28.92 8.61
N PRO A 273 24.01 28.60 9.24
CA PRO A 273 24.14 28.75 10.67
C PRO A 273 23.97 30.24 10.99
N GLN A 274 22.79 30.66 11.39
CA GLN A 274 22.65 31.96 12.05
C GLN A 274 23.57 31.88 13.28
N PRO A 275 24.49 32.85 13.48
CA PRO A 275 25.21 32.95 14.73
C PRO A 275 24.15 32.93 15.84
N ALA A 276 24.40 32.09 16.86
CA ALA A 276 23.53 32.05 18.03
C ALA A 276 23.27 33.51 18.44
N PRO A 277 21.98 33.89 18.72
CA PRO A 277 21.73 35.25 19.19
C PRO A 277 22.65 35.46 20.39
N GLU A 278 23.56 36.41 20.25
CA GLU A 278 24.44 36.86 21.34
C GLU A 278 23.48 37.25 22.47
N ILE A 279 23.50 36.45 23.53
CA ILE A 279 22.69 36.72 24.71
C ILE A 279 23.28 37.98 25.29
N GLU A 280 22.72 39.15 24.93
CA GLU A 280 23.01 40.36 25.66
C GLU A 280 22.81 40.06 27.15
N PRO A 281 23.82 40.29 27.98
CA PRO A 281 23.67 40.06 29.40
C PRO A 281 22.47 40.88 29.87
N LEU A 282 21.50 40.22 30.45
CA LEU A 282 20.30 40.84 31.04
C LEU A 282 20.78 42.00 31.89
N PRO A 283 20.27 43.25 31.70
CA PRO A 283 20.66 44.37 32.54
C PRO A 283 20.37 44.01 33.99
N GLU A 284 21.41 44.11 34.84
CA GLU A 284 21.30 43.86 36.27
C GLU A 284 20.05 44.54 36.82
N ALA A 285 19.16 43.76 37.41
CA ALA A 285 17.96 44.28 38.02
C ALA A 285 18.33 45.29 39.08
N LYS A 286 18.13 46.59 38.77
CA LYS A 286 18.27 47.66 39.74
C LYS A 286 17.36 47.35 40.93
N ALA A 287 17.98 47.18 42.10
CA ALA A 287 17.28 46.89 43.36
C ALA A 287 16.08 47.81 43.53
N THR A 288 14.92 47.23 43.53
CA THR A 288 13.63 47.93 43.76
C THR A 288 13.62 48.44 45.17
N ARG A 289 13.64 49.76 45.28
CA ARG A 289 13.55 50.52 46.54
C ARG A 289 12.32 50.08 47.32
N GLN A 290 12.51 49.46 48.51
CA GLN A 290 11.44 49.01 49.38
C GLN A 290 10.58 50.23 49.79
N GLN A 291 9.27 50.15 49.51
CA GLN A 291 8.33 51.16 49.99
C GLN A 291 8.15 51.06 51.53
N PRO A 292 8.12 52.20 52.29
CA PRO A 292 7.94 52.18 53.71
C PRO A 292 6.58 51.60 54.09
N LYS A 293 6.55 50.68 55.08
CA LYS A 293 5.33 50.09 55.64
C LYS A 293 4.48 51.15 56.31
N LYS A 294 3.20 51.34 55.86
CA LYS A 294 2.21 52.21 56.51
C LYS A 294 1.94 51.69 57.93
N LYS A 295 2.05 52.64 58.94
CA LYS A 295 1.71 52.35 60.31
C LYS A 295 0.16 52.14 60.47
N PRO A 296 -0.28 51.22 61.36
CA PRO A 296 -1.67 50.99 61.57
C PRO A 296 -2.38 52.16 62.24
N LYS A 297 -3.56 52.60 61.74
CA LYS A 297 -4.41 53.62 62.36
C LYS A 297 -5.00 53.09 63.67
N LYS A 298 -4.72 53.79 64.80
CA LYS A 298 -5.40 53.59 66.07
C LYS A 298 -6.90 53.97 65.92
N LYS A 299 -7.78 53.06 66.28
CA LYS A 299 -9.22 53.33 66.43
C LYS A 299 -9.45 54.16 67.72
N ARG A 300 -10.22 55.20 67.57
CA ARG A 300 -10.96 55.83 68.64
C ARG A 300 -12.39 55.41 68.46
#